data_2052a43f95e5e00ff1f6bb4e13b6931d
#
_entry.id   2052a43f95e5e00ff1f6bb4e13b6931d
#
_cell.length_a   1.000
_cell.length_b   1.000
_cell.length_c   1.000
_cell.angle_alpha   90.00
_cell.angle_beta   90.00
_cell.angle_gamma   90.00
#
_symmetry.space_group_name_H-M   'P 1'
#
loop_
_entity.id
_entity.type
_entity.pdbx_description
1 polymer ?
#
loop_
_entity_poly.entity_id
_entity_poly.type
_entity_poly.pdbx_seq_one_letter_code
_entity_poly.pdbx_strand_id
1 'polypeptide(L)'
;GNKMSKRLGNAVDPFDTIEKQGSDPLRWYMITNSQPWDNLKFDIAGVEEVKRKFFGTLYNTYSFFALYANIDNFKYAEAEVPFNERPEIDRWILSLLNSLIKEVTEAYEKYEPTRAGRAIQDFVIENLSNWYVRLSRKRYWGGEQTADKLSAYQTLYTCLETVSILSSPIAPFYMDRLFTDLNKVTGRYTTDVHLVDFPVANESMIDKQLEERMNMAQQISSMVLGLRRKVQI
;
A
#
# COMPACT_ATOMS: atom_id res chain seq x y z
N GLY A 1 20.07 -23.86 5.90
CA GLY A 1 20.84 -22.80 5.37
C GLY A 1 22.28 -22.71 5.86
N ASN A 2 23.23 -23.02 4.99
CA ASN A 2 24.63 -22.74 5.29
C ASN A 2 24.91 -21.23 5.16
N LYS A 3 25.88 -20.74 5.94
CA LYS A 3 26.34 -19.35 5.86
C LYS A 3 26.80 -19.05 4.42
N MET A 4 26.37 -17.92 3.86
CA MET A 4 26.84 -17.45 2.54
C MET A 4 28.36 -17.30 2.53
N SER A 5 29.00 -17.84 1.51
CA SER A 5 30.43 -17.78 1.32
C SER A 5 30.80 -17.87 -0.15
N LYS A 6 31.67 -17.00 -0.64
CA LYS A 6 32.23 -17.08 -2.01
C LYS A 6 32.88 -18.44 -2.26
N ARG A 7 33.55 -19.01 -1.24
CA ARG A 7 34.21 -20.33 -1.33
C ARG A 7 33.22 -21.47 -1.58
N LEU A 8 31.99 -21.37 -1.05
CA LEU A 8 30.95 -22.38 -1.22
C LEU A 8 30.08 -22.13 -2.47
N GLY A 9 30.32 -21.06 -3.20
CA GLY A 9 29.55 -20.73 -4.41
C GLY A 9 28.08 -20.36 -4.12
N ASN A 10 27.71 -20.12 -2.85
CA ASN A 10 26.35 -19.80 -2.43
C ASN A 10 26.16 -18.32 -2.05
N ALA A 11 27.14 -17.46 -2.37
CA ALA A 11 27.04 -16.02 -2.18
C ALA A 11 26.31 -15.42 -3.39
N VAL A 12 25.31 -14.59 -3.11
CA VAL A 12 24.59 -13.82 -4.13
C VAL A 12 25.26 -12.45 -4.27
N ASP A 13 25.49 -12.03 -5.51
CA ASP A 13 26.01 -10.69 -5.78
C ASP A 13 24.86 -9.67 -5.60
N PRO A 14 25.00 -8.70 -4.71
CA PRO A 14 23.96 -7.70 -4.48
C PRO A 14 23.76 -6.76 -5.68
N PHE A 15 24.82 -6.45 -6.45
CA PHE A 15 24.70 -5.58 -7.61
C PHE A 15 23.93 -6.25 -8.75
N ASP A 16 24.20 -7.52 -9.04
CA ASP A 16 23.42 -8.29 -10.00
C ASP A 16 21.95 -8.39 -9.60
N THR A 17 21.67 -8.52 -8.30
CA THR A 17 20.32 -8.57 -7.78
C THR A 17 19.63 -7.22 -7.93
N ILE A 18 20.29 -6.11 -7.61
CA ILE A 18 19.77 -4.76 -7.77
C ILE A 18 19.49 -4.45 -9.25
N GLU A 19 20.37 -4.82 -10.16
CA GLU A 19 20.18 -4.59 -11.58
C GLU A 19 18.95 -5.32 -12.13
N LYS A 20 18.72 -6.57 -11.71
CA LYS A 20 17.61 -7.41 -12.19
C LYS A 20 16.28 -7.13 -11.50
N GLN A 21 16.31 -6.93 -10.20
CA GLN A 21 15.09 -6.84 -9.38
C GLN A 21 14.75 -5.42 -8.93
N GLY A 22 15.73 -4.52 -8.92
CA GLY A 22 15.64 -3.19 -8.33
C GLY A 22 16.09 -3.16 -6.87
N SER A 23 16.52 -1.98 -6.41
CA SER A 23 17.01 -1.80 -5.04
C SER A 23 15.88 -1.89 -4.00
N ASP A 24 14.72 -1.30 -4.26
CA ASP A 24 13.62 -1.26 -3.30
C ASP A 24 12.95 -2.62 -3.06
N PRO A 25 12.71 -3.48 -4.06
CA PRO A 25 12.27 -4.84 -3.81
C PRO A 25 13.24 -5.66 -2.96
N LEU A 26 14.56 -5.48 -3.17
CA LEU A 26 15.58 -6.13 -2.35
C LEU A 26 15.55 -5.62 -0.91
N ARG A 27 15.52 -4.29 -0.71
CA ARG A 27 15.42 -3.67 0.62
C ARG A 27 14.16 -4.11 1.36
N TRP A 28 13.02 -4.08 0.67
CA TRP A 28 11.74 -4.50 1.23
C TRP A 28 11.77 -5.96 1.67
N TYR A 29 12.26 -6.85 0.80
CA TYR A 29 12.41 -8.26 1.13
C TYR A 29 13.29 -8.48 2.36
N MET A 30 14.46 -7.85 2.43
CA MET A 30 15.38 -8.03 3.54
C MET A 30 14.77 -7.56 4.87
N ILE A 31 13.99 -6.48 4.86
CA ILE A 31 13.36 -5.93 6.07
C ILE A 31 12.12 -6.73 6.48
N THR A 32 11.29 -7.17 5.52
CA THR A 32 10.01 -7.82 5.84
C THR A 32 10.09 -9.32 6.00
N ASN A 33 11.12 -9.98 5.44
CA ASN A 33 11.26 -11.43 5.49
C ASN A 33 11.68 -11.93 6.87
N SER A 34 12.58 -11.22 7.54
CA SER A 34 13.13 -11.59 8.85
C SER A 34 13.33 -10.35 9.71
N GLN A 35 13.27 -10.50 11.02
CA GLN A 35 13.63 -9.43 11.95
C GLN A 35 15.11 -9.07 11.78
N PRO A 36 15.51 -7.80 11.98
CA PRO A 36 16.90 -7.37 11.78
C PRO A 36 17.94 -8.10 12.62
N TRP A 37 17.55 -8.64 13.76
CA TRP A 37 18.41 -9.41 14.67
C TRP A 37 18.42 -10.93 14.40
N ASP A 38 17.58 -11.40 13.48
CA ASP A 38 17.52 -12.81 13.09
C ASP A 38 18.36 -13.09 11.83
N ASN A 39 18.76 -14.36 11.69
CA ASN A 39 19.47 -14.79 10.48
C ASN A 39 18.50 -14.84 9.27
N LEU A 40 18.74 -14.00 8.31
CA LEU A 40 18.00 -14.01 7.04
C LEU A 40 18.43 -15.21 6.17
N LYS A 41 17.47 -16.06 5.81
CA LYS A 41 17.64 -17.03 4.72
C LYS A 41 17.31 -16.33 3.40
N PHE A 42 18.35 -15.82 2.75
CA PHE A 42 18.18 -15.08 1.53
C PHE A 42 17.79 -16.00 0.36
N ASP A 43 16.73 -15.59 -0.37
CA ASP A 43 16.25 -16.27 -1.56
C ASP A 43 15.83 -15.23 -2.61
N ILE A 44 16.38 -15.35 -3.83
CA ILE A 44 16.04 -14.45 -4.95
C ILE A 44 14.56 -14.58 -5.32
N ALA A 45 13.99 -15.78 -5.26
CA ALA A 45 12.57 -15.98 -5.53
C ALA A 45 11.68 -15.18 -4.56
N GLY A 46 12.11 -15.00 -3.30
CA GLY A 46 11.43 -14.14 -2.33
C GLY A 46 11.48 -12.66 -2.73
N VAL A 47 12.61 -12.18 -3.27
CA VAL A 47 12.71 -10.81 -3.80
C VAL A 47 11.78 -10.61 -5.00
N GLU A 48 11.72 -11.58 -5.92
CA GLU A 48 10.82 -11.57 -7.08
C GLU A 48 9.34 -11.58 -6.65
N GLU A 49 9.02 -12.34 -5.61
CA GLU A 49 7.68 -12.38 -5.04
C GLU A 49 7.26 -11.02 -4.46
N VAL A 50 8.12 -10.35 -3.70
CA VAL A 50 7.90 -8.99 -3.19
C VAL A 50 7.71 -8.00 -4.34
N LYS A 51 8.60 -8.04 -5.35
CA LYS A 51 8.49 -7.19 -6.54
C LYS A 51 7.14 -7.37 -7.22
N ARG A 52 6.69 -8.60 -7.41
CA ARG A 52 5.44 -8.90 -8.10
C ARG A 52 4.22 -8.63 -7.22
N LYS A 53 4.20 -9.11 -5.98
CA LYS A 53 3.02 -9.05 -5.11
C LYS A 53 2.82 -7.68 -4.47
N PHE A 54 3.86 -7.06 -3.95
CA PHE A 54 3.74 -5.76 -3.29
C PHE A 54 3.87 -4.60 -4.26
N PHE A 55 5.05 -4.43 -4.87
CA PHE A 55 5.28 -3.31 -5.78
C PHE A 55 4.40 -3.38 -7.03
N GLY A 56 4.20 -4.56 -7.60
CA GLY A 56 3.31 -4.76 -8.74
C GLY A 56 1.86 -4.43 -8.41
N THR A 57 1.38 -4.79 -7.23
CA THR A 57 0.02 -4.45 -6.77
C THR A 57 -0.13 -2.95 -6.53
N LEU A 58 0.84 -2.32 -5.87
CA LEU A 58 0.84 -0.88 -5.65
C LEU A 58 0.90 -0.11 -6.98
N TYR A 59 1.76 -0.54 -7.91
CA TYR A 59 1.83 0.03 -9.24
C TYR A 59 0.50 -0.09 -10.00
N ASN A 60 -0.14 -1.25 -9.97
CA ASN A 60 -1.44 -1.44 -10.63
C ASN A 60 -2.54 -0.58 -9.99
N THR A 61 -2.52 -0.42 -8.67
CA THR A 61 -3.43 0.45 -7.94
C THR A 61 -3.23 1.92 -8.33
N TYR A 62 -1.99 2.38 -8.39
CA TYR A 62 -1.65 3.71 -8.86
C TYR A 62 -2.02 3.90 -10.33
N SER A 63 -1.71 2.95 -11.21
CA SER A 63 -2.01 3.03 -12.64
C SER A 63 -3.51 3.11 -12.89
N PHE A 64 -4.30 2.36 -12.12
CA PHE A 64 -5.76 2.47 -12.15
C PHE A 64 -6.22 3.88 -11.76
N PHE A 65 -5.71 4.41 -10.65
CA PHE A 65 -6.01 5.78 -10.21
C PHE A 65 -5.63 6.80 -11.28
N ALA A 66 -4.38 6.76 -11.75
CA ALA A 66 -3.84 7.72 -12.71
C ALA A 66 -4.61 7.71 -14.05
N LEU A 67 -5.01 6.52 -14.54
CA LEU A 67 -5.78 6.39 -15.75
C LEU A 67 -7.09 7.19 -15.68
N TYR A 68 -7.89 6.95 -14.65
CA TYR A 68 -9.18 7.61 -14.52
C TYR A 68 -9.06 9.06 -14.06
N ALA A 69 -8.13 9.38 -13.17
CA ALA A 69 -7.86 10.76 -12.77
C ALA A 69 -7.47 11.65 -13.95
N ASN A 70 -6.69 11.12 -14.88
CA ASN A 70 -6.34 11.84 -16.11
C ASN A 70 -7.53 12.00 -17.07
N ILE A 71 -8.35 10.97 -17.23
CA ILE A 71 -9.57 11.05 -18.06
C ILE A 71 -10.54 12.09 -17.52
N ASP A 72 -10.75 12.09 -16.20
CA ASP A 72 -11.68 12.99 -15.52
C ASP A 72 -11.06 14.35 -15.15
N ASN A 73 -9.76 14.56 -15.45
CA ASN A 73 -9.02 15.78 -15.11
C ASN A 73 -9.05 16.11 -13.61
N PHE A 74 -9.03 15.08 -12.76
CA PHE A 74 -9.00 15.24 -11.31
C PHE A 74 -7.67 15.83 -10.85
N LYS A 75 -7.71 16.92 -10.06
CA LYS A 75 -6.53 17.67 -9.58
C LYS A 75 -6.48 17.84 -8.06
N TYR A 76 -7.44 17.30 -7.34
CA TYR A 76 -7.64 17.56 -5.93
C TYR A 76 -7.81 19.06 -5.59
N ALA A 77 -8.38 19.83 -6.54
CA ALA A 77 -8.70 21.25 -6.36
C ALA A 77 -10.13 21.47 -5.89
N GLU A 78 -10.93 20.42 -5.93
CA GLU A 78 -12.32 20.39 -5.47
C GLU A 78 -12.38 20.41 -3.95
N ALA A 79 -13.48 20.93 -3.39
CA ALA A 79 -13.72 20.88 -1.96
C ALA A 79 -13.67 19.43 -1.46
N GLU A 80 -13.02 19.22 -0.33
CA GLU A 80 -12.94 17.90 0.28
C GLU A 80 -14.32 17.42 0.70
N VAL A 81 -14.70 16.20 0.29
CA VAL A 81 -15.93 15.56 0.76
C VAL A 81 -15.77 15.25 2.26
N PRO A 82 -16.64 15.77 3.14
CA PRO A 82 -16.54 15.52 4.57
C PRO A 82 -16.57 14.02 4.89
N PHE A 83 -15.77 13.60 5.87
CA PHE A 83 -15.65 12.18 6.21
C PHE A 83 -16.99 11.49 6.45
N ASN A 84 -17.91 12.14 7.18
CA ASN A 84 -19.22 11.58 7.52
C ASN A 84 -20.19 11.51 6.33
N GLU A 85 -19.90 12.23 5.25
CA GLU A 85 -20.71 12.21 4.01
C GLU A 85 -20.18 11.19 3.00
N ARG A 86 -18.98 10.64 3.25
CA ARG A 86 -18.39 9.62 2.39
C ARG A 86 -19.15 8.29 2.52
N PRO A 87 -19.24 7.50 1.44
CA PRO A 87 -19.76 6.13 1.51
C PRO A 87 -19.04 5.27 2.56
N GLU A 88 -19.73 4.27 3.11
CA GLU A 88 -19.19 3.41 4.16
C GLU A 88 -17.87 2.74 3.77
N ILE A 89 -17.71 2.37 2.49
CA ILE A 89 -16.48 1.77 1.98
C ILE A 89 -15.29 2.73 2.01
N ASP A 90 -15.52 4.04 1.78
CA ASP A 90 -14.48 5.06 1.88
C ASP A 90 -14.10 5.31 3.34
N ARG A 91 -15.11 5.39 4.21
CA ARG A 91 -14.89 5.53 5.66
C ARG A 91 -14.14 4.35 6.24
N TRP A 92 -14.46 3.14 5.79
CA TRP A 92 -13.74 1.93 6.19
C TRP A 92 -12.26 1.96 5.83
N ILE A 93 -11.91 2.24 4.56
CA ILE A 93 -10.51 2.23 4.15
C ILE A 93 -9.72 3.38 4.79
N LEU A 94 -10.35 4.53 5.02
CA LEU A 94 -9.74 5.66 5.72
C LEU A 94 -9.56 5.37 7.22
N SER A 95 -10.49 4.65 7.85
CA SER A 95 -10.33 4.16 9.23
C SER A 95 -9.13 3.21 9.33
N LEU A 96 -9.05 2.22 8.45
CA LEU A 96 -7.91 1.30 8.38
C LEU A 96 -6.59 2.03 8.11
N LEU A 97 -6.59 3.04 7.25
CA LEU A 97 -5.40 3.85 6.98
C LEU A 97 -4.92 4.58 8.24
N ASN A 98 -5.83 5.15 9.02
CA ASN A 98 -5.47 5.81 10.27
C ASN A 98 -4.99 4.82 11.33
N SER A 99 -5.58 3.63 11.38
CA SER A 99 -5.09 2.52 12.22
C SER A 99 -3.68 2.06 11.80
N LEU A 100 -3.42 1.97 10.49
CA LEU A 100 -2.10 1.67 9.95
C LEU A 100 -1.07 2.73 10.31
N ILE A 101 -1.39 4.03 10.20
CA ILE A 101 -0.49 5.11 10.60
C ILE A 101 -0.04 4.93 12.05
N LYS A 102 -0.97 4.65 12.97
CA LYS A 102 -0.64 4.39 14.39
C LYS A 102 0.28 3.19 14.55
N GLU A 103 -0.06 2.09 13.92
CA GLU A 103 0.73 0.85 14.01
C GLU A 103 2.14 1.02 13.46
N VAL A 104 2.29 1.67 12.30
CA VAL A 104 3.57 1.90 11.65
C VAL A 104 4.42 2.89 12.44
N THR A 105 3.82 3.97 12.97
CA THR A 105 4.52 4.92 13.85
C THR A 105 5.07 4.21 15.09
N GLU A 106 4.23 3.45 15.78
CA GLU A 106 4.65 2.69 16.96
C GLU A 106 5.76 1.67 16.63
N ALA A 107 5.65 0.99 15.49
CA ALA A 107 6.64 0.01 15.07
C ALA A 107 7.99 0.68 14.76
N TYR A 108 8.02 1.82 14.09
CA TYR A 108 9.26 2.54 13.83
C TYR A 108 9.87 3.11 15.11
N GLU A 109 9.08 3.65 16.04
CA GLU A 109 9.55 4.13 17.34
C GLU A 109 10.19 3.00 18.18
N LYS A 110 9.68 1.77 18.04
CA LYS A 110 10.21 0.58 18.73
C LYS A 110 11.33 -0.13 17.95
N TYR A 111 11.79 0.42 16.84
CA TYR A 111 12.79 -0.23 15.97
C TYR A 111 12.36 -1.60 15.44
N GLU A 112 11.06 -1.74 15.13
CA GLU A 112 10.43 -2.94 14.56
C GLU A 112 10.07 -2.75 13.06
N PRO A 113 11.05 -2.49 12.16
CA PRO A 113 10.75 -2.16 10.76
C PRO A 113 10.10 -3.32 10.01
N THR A 114 10.32 -4.55 10.43
CA THR A 114 9.66 -5.74 9.88
C THR A 114 8.14 -5.69 10.11
N ARG A 115 7.71 -5.31 11.30
CA ARG A 115 6.29 -5.13 11.63
C ARG A 115 5.69 -4.02 10.79
N ALA A 116 6.35 -2.87 10.71
CA ALA A 116 5.91 -1.74 9.89
C ALA A 116 5.74 -2.14 8.42
N GLY A 117 6.75 -2.74 7.81
CA GLY A 117 6.72 -3.14 6.40
C GLY A 117 5.63 -4.18 6.11
N ARG A 118 5.42 -5.16 6.99
CA ARG A 118 4.35 -6.17 6.85
C ARG A 118 2.96 -5.54 6.96
N ALA A 119 2.73 -4.66 7.93
CA ALA A 119 1.45 -3.98 8.08
C ALA A 119 1.09 -3.14 6.84
N ILE A 120 2.07 -2.40 6.28
CA ILE A 120 1.89 -1.64 5.04
C ILE A 120 1.58 -2.58 3.87
N GLN A 121 2.33 -3.67 3.73
CA GLN A 121 2.13 -4.64 2.66
C GLN A 121 0.73 -5.26 2.69
N ASP A 122 0.28 -5.68 3.86
CA ASP A 122 -1.04 -6.26 4.07
C ASP A 122 -2.15 -5.24 3.76
N PHE A 123 -2.01 -4.00 4.20
CA PHE A 123 -2.94 -2.94 3.86
C PHE A 123 -3.05 -2.73 2.34
N VAL A 124 -1.93 -2.63 1.65
CA VAL A 124 -1.90 -2.38 0.20
C VAL A 124 -2.50 -3.54 -0.60
N ILE A 125 -2.10 -4.77 -0.28
CA ILE A 125 -2.51 -5.95 -1.05
C ILE A 125 -3.96 -6.32 -0.71
N GLU A 126 -4.23 -6.56 0.56
CA GLU A 126 -5.50 -7.15 0.97
C GLU A 126 -6.63 -6.12 1.06
N ASN A 127 -6.38 -4.96 1.67
CA ASN A 127 -7.45 -4.00 1.91
C ASN A 127 -7.61 -3.01 0.76
N LEU A 128 -6.53 -2.34 0.34
CA LEU A 128 -6.61 -1.28 -0.66
C LEU A 128 -6.90 -1.86 -2.06
N SER A 129 -6.08 -2.81 -2.54
CA SER A 129 -6.21 -3.34 -3.90
C SER A 129 -7.33 -4.38 -4.01
N ASN A 130 -7.26 -5.45 -3.19
CA ASN A 130 -8.17 -6.59 -3.34
C ASN A 130 -9.61 -6.29 -2.93
N TRP A 131 -9.81 -5.32 -2.03
CA TRP A 131 -11.15 -4.96 -1.57
C TRP A 131 -11.56 -3.57 -2.01
N TYR A 132 -10.92 -2.50 -1.54
CA TYR A 132 -11.37 -1.15 -1.80
C TYR A 132 -11.44 -0.84 -3.31
N VAL A 133 -10.32 -0.95 -4.01
CA VAL A 133 -10.26 -0.65 -5.45
C VAL A 133 -11.17 -1.57 -6.24
N ARG A 134 -11.13 -2.87 -5.95
CA ARG A 134 -11.95 -3.87 -6.66
C ARG A 134 -13.45 -3.57 -6.56
N LEU A 135 -13.94 -3.22 -5.36
CA LEU A 135 -15.36 -2.93 -5.13
C LEU A 135 -15.76 -1.54 -5.64
N SER A 136 -14.82 -0.60 -5.66
CA SER A 136 -15.08 0.79 -6.07
C SER A 136 -14.92 1.04 -7.57
N ARG A 137 -14.48 0.07 -8.38
CA ARG A 137 -14.17 0.27 -9.81
C ARG A 137 -15.27 0.97 -10.59
N LYS A 138 -16.53 0.59 -10.38
CA LYS A 138 -17.68 1.16 -11.09
C LYS A 138 -17.89 2.65 -10.80
N ARG A 139 -17.42 3.16 -9.66
CA ARG A 139 -17.52 4.57 -9.27
C ARG A 139 -16.65 5.48 -10.12
N TYR A 140 -15.57 4.95 -10.70
CA TYR A 140 -14.67 5.68 -11.62
C TYR A 140 -15.15 5.64 -13.06
N TRP A 141 -16.09 4.74 -13.40
CA TRP A 141 -16.65 4.64 -14.75
C TRP A 141 -17.74 5.67 -14.98
N GLY A 142 -17.87 6.15 -16.22
CA GLY A 142 -18.86 7.14 -16.57
C GLY A 142 -18.31 8.58 -16.58
N GLY A 143 -18.93 9.46 -17.34
CA GLY A 143 -18.46 10.83 -17.58
C GLY A 143 -18.94 11.86 -16.57
N GLU A 144 -19.90 11.52 -15.70
CA GLU A 144 -20.45 12.49 -14.74
C GLU A 144 -19.59 12.61 -13.47
N GLN A 145 -19.33 13.85 -13.08
CA GLN A 145 -18.65 14.18 -11.83
C GLN A 145 -19.66 14.20 -10.68
N THR A 146 -19.83 13.05 -10.02
CA THR A 146 -20.70 12.93 -8.84
C THR A 146 -19.92 13.11 -7.55
N ALA A 147 -20.60 13.46 -6.45
CA ALA A 147 -19.99 13.54 -5.13
C ALA A 147 -19.40 12.16 -4.69
N ASP A 148 -20.05 11.06 -5.07
CA ASP A 148 -19.53 9.71 -4.83
C ASP A 148 -18.22 9.43 -5.59
N LYS A 149 -18.14 9.83 -6.85
CA LYS A 149 -16.95 9.71 -7.66
C LYS A 149 -15.80 10.57 -7.11
N LEU A 150 -16.10 11.80 -6.71
CA LEU A 150 -15.15 12.70 -6.08
C LEU A 150 -14.61 12.11 -4.77
N SER A 151 -15.51 11.58 -3.93
CA SER A 151 -15.12 10.88 -2.69
C SER A 151 -14.18 9.71 -2.97
N ALA A 152 -14.45 8.92 -4.01
CA ALA A 152 -13.59 7.81 -4.40
C ALA A 152 -12.19 8.28 -4.81
N TYR A 153 -12.07 9.33 -5.64
CA TYR A 153 -10.77 9.90 -6.03
C TYR A 153 -9.99 10.43 -4.83
N GLN A 154 -10.62 11.24 -4.00
CA GLN A 154 -9.97 11.82 -2.82
C GLN A 154 -9.51 10.72 -1.85
N THR A 155 -10.32 9.70 -1.64
CA THR A 155 -9.98 8.57 -0.76
C THR A 155 -8.80 7.77 -1.28
N LEU A 156 -8.81 7.39 -2.57
CA LEU A 156 -7.72 6.60 -3.16
C LEU A 156 -6.42 7.40 -3.24
N TYR A 157 -6.50 8.69 -3.60
CA TYR A 157 -5.35 9.59 -3.57
C TYR A 157 -4.72 9.64 -2.17
N THR A 158 -5.54 9.88 -1.14
CA THR A 158 -5.08 9.93 0.27
C THR A 158 -4.39 8.62 0.67
N CYS A 159 -4.95 7.46 0.30
CA CYS A 159 -4.33 6.17 0.58
C CYS A 159 -2.96 6.03 -0.12
N LEU A 160 -2.85 6.37 -1.40
CA LEU A 160 -1.60 6.26 -2.16
C LEU A 160 -0.52 7.22 -1.65
N GLU A 161 -0.89 8.47 -1.37
CA GLU A 161 0.02 9.48 -0.80
C GLU A 161 0.55 9.03 0.58
N THR A 162 -0.34 8.63 1.48
CA THR A 162 0.03 8.17 2.83
C THR A 162 0.89 6.92 2.77
N VAL A 163 0.54 5.92 1.95
CA VAL A 163 1.36 4.71 1.77
C VAL A 163 2.75 5.05 1.26
N SER A 164 2.89 6.01 0.34
CA SER A 164 4.21 6.42 -0.14
C SER A 164 5.08 7.00 0.97
N ILE A 165 4.50 7.83 1.84
CA ILE A 165 5.23 8.42 2.99
C ILE A 165 5.61 7.34 4.01
N LEU A 166 4.65 6.49 4.43
CA LEU A 166 4.89 5.42 5.40
C LEU A 166 5.96 4.42 4.95
N SER A 167 6.04 4.17 3.64
CA SER A 167 6.94 3.17 3.05
C SER A 167 8.31 3.71 2.67
N SER A 168 8.47 5.04 2.58
CA SER A 168 9.70 5.69 2.10
C SER A 168 10.96 5.34 2.92
N PRO A 169 10.91 5.07 4.24
CA PRO A 169 12.09 4.64 4.98
C PRO A 169 12.66 3.29 4.51
N ILE A 170 11.81 2.40 4.01
CA ILE A 170 12.22 1.08 3.52
C ILE A 170 12.47 1.09 2.01
N ALA A 171 11.60 1.72 1.22
CA ALA A 171 11.61 1.76 -0.24
C ALA A 171 11.73 3.19 -0.77
N PRO A 172 12.89 3.87 -0.56
CA PRO A 172 13.02 5.31 -0.79
C PRO A 172 12.81 5.74 -2.24
N PHE A 173 13.29 4.96 -3.22
CA PHE A 173 13.30 5.39 -4.62
C PHE A 173 11.93 5.24 -5.29
N TYR A 174 11.28 4.11 -5.07
CA TYR A 174 9.95 3.86 -5.63
C TYR A 174 8.90 4.79 -5.00
N MET A 175 8.99 4.98 -3.68
CA MET A 175 8.02 5.81 -2.97
C MET A 175 8.18 7.29 -3.28
N ASP A 176 9.40 7.78 -3.46
CA ASP A 176 9.64 9.14 -3.93
C ASP A 176 9.08 9.36 -5.34
N ARG A 177 9.27 8.40 -6.24
CA ARG A 177 8.70 8.45 -7.58
C ARG A 177 7.17 8.48 -7.55
N LEU A 178 6.53 7.59 -6.76
CA LEU A 178 5.08 7.56 -6.61
C LEU A 178 4.54 8.87 -6.04
N PHE A 179 5.16 9.37 -4.98
CA PHE A 179 4.80 10.64 -4.34
C PHE A 179 4.93 11.82 -5.30
N THR A 180 6.04 11.89 -6.02
CA THR A 180 6.31 12.94 -7.01
C THR A 180 5.26 12.89 -8.15
N ASP A 181 4.93 11.71 -8.66
CA ASP A 181 3.96 11.56 -9.75
C ASP A 181 2.53 11.94 -9.29
N LEU A 182 2.14 11.61 -8.05
CA LEU A 182 0.89 12.08 -7.46
C LEU A 182 0.89 13.60 -7.30
N ASN A 183 1.98 14.16 -6.81
CA ASN A 183 2.09 15.59 -6.51
C ASN A 183 2.19 16.48 -7.76
N LYS A 184 2.71 15.99 -8.89
CA LYS A 184 2.73 16.72 -10.17
C LYS A 184 1.35 17.21 -10.60
N VAL A 185 0.31 16.47 -10.29
CA VAL A 185 -1.06 16.81 -10.67
C VAL A 185 -1.71 17.72 -9.64
N THR A 186 -1.48 17.47 -8.36
CA THR A 186 -2.14 18.21 -7.28
C THR A 186 -1.38 19.45 -6.82
N GLY A 187 -0.05 19.46 -6.97
CA GLY A 187 0.80 20.58 -6.53
C GLY A 187 0.77 20.82 -5.01
N ARG A 188 0.39 19.83 -4.22
CA ARG A 188 0.22 19.97 -2.74
C ARG A 188 1.55 20.14 -1.99
N TYR A 189 2.63 19.58 -2.53
CA TYR A 189 3.95 19.64 -1.94
C TYR A 189 4.96 20.21 -2.93
N THR A 190 5.92 20.97 -2.41
CA THR A 190 7.04 21.54 -3.18
C THR A 190 8.35 20.79 -2.98
N THR A 191 8.32 19.68 -2.25
CA THR A 191 9.46 18.87 -1.87
C THR A 191 9.23 17.39 -2.17
N ASP A 192 10.26 16.57 -2.03
CA ASP A 192 10.18 15.13 -2.18
C ASP A 192 9.64 14.43 -0.92
N VAL A 193 9.34 13.11 -1.02
CA VAL A 193 8.72 12.33 0.05
C VAL A 193 9.54 12.30 1.35
N HIS A 194 10.86 12.47 1.25
CA HIS A 194 11.77 12.35 2.40
C HIS A 194 11.84 13.61 3.26
N LEU A 195 11.31 14.73 2.76
CA LEU A 195 11.32 16.03 3.42
C LEU A 195 9.93 16.46 3.91
N VAL A 196 8.91 15.63 3.73
CA VAL A 196 7.58 15.88 4.30
C VAL A 196 7.46 15.29 5.70
N ASP A 197 6.58 15.86 6.50
CA ASP A 197 6.30 15.34 7.84
C ASP A 197 5.68 13.94 7.77
N PHE A 198 6.06 13.10 8.73
CA PHE A 198 5.47 11.78 8.86
C PHE A 198 3.99 11.89 9.23
N PRO A 199 3.07 11.08 8.65
CA PRO A 199 1.64 11.24 8.86
C PRO A 199 1.25 11.01 10.32
N VAL A 200 0.35 11.85 10.82
CA VAL A 200 -0.27 11.69 12.13
C VAL A 200 -1.67 11.12 11.97
N ALA A 201 -1.98 10.08 12.73
CA ALA A 201 -3.30 9.46 12.68
C ALA A 201 -4.39 10.40 13.19
N ASN A 202 -5.48 10.50 12.44
CA ASN A 202 -6.68 11.17 12.90
C ASN A 202 -7.58 10.18 13.65
N GLU A 203 -7.55 10.23 14.98
CA GLU A 203 -8.32 9.34 15.86
C GLU A 203 -9.83 9.39 15.59
N SER A 204 -10.36 10.54 15.19
CA SER A 204 -11.80 10.72 14.94
C SER A 204 -12.29 9.96 13.70
N MET A 205 -11.37 9.53 12.82
CA MET A 205 -11.67 8.73 11.63
C MET A 205 -11.61 7.22 11.91
N ILE A 206 -11.13 6.80 13.07
CA ILE A 206 -10.98 5.38 13.41
C ILE A 206 -12.32 4.82 13.93
N ASP A 207 -12.91 3.91 13.16
CA ASP A 207 -14.11 3.15 13.52
C ASP A 207 -13.78 1.65 13.61
N LYS A 208 -13.41 1.21 14.81
CA LYS A 208 -13.02 -0.20 15.05
C LYS A 208 -14.15 -1.19 14.77
N GLN A 209 -15.40 -0.80 15.01
CA GLN A 209 -16.55 -1.67 14.72
C GLN A 209 -16.73 -1.87 13.22
N LEU A 210 -16.52 -0.81 12.43
CA LEU A 210 -16.57 -0.89 10.98
C LEU A 210 -15.42 -1.76 10.44
N GLU A 211 -14.19 -1.58 10.97
CA GLU A 211 -13.04 -2.41 10.61
C GLU A 211 -13.29 -3.89 10.90
N GLU A 212 -13.84 -4.23 12.07
CA GLU A 212 -14.18 -5.60 12.46
C GLU A 212 -15.27 -6.23 11.56
N ARG A 213 -16.33 -5.47 11.27
CA ARG A 213 -17.40 -5.94 10.36
C ARG A 213 -16.86 -6.26 8.97
N MET A 214 -16.02 -5.38 8.44
CA MET A 214 -15.41 -5.59 7.12
C MET A 214 -14.42 -6.76 7.12
N ASN A 215 -13.62 -6.91 8.18
CA ASN A 215 -12.73 -8.07 8.32
C ASN A 215 -13.54 -9.39 8.35
N MET A 216 -14.65 -9.43 9.09
CA MET A 216 -15.55 -10.59 9.09
C MET A 216 -16.12 -10.86 7.70
N ALA A 217 -16.57 -9.84 6.98
CA ALA A 217 -17.08 -9.98 5.61
C ALA A 217 -16.00 -10.54 4.66
N GLN A 218 -14.75 -10.09 4.79
CA GLN A 218 -13.61 -10.59 4.03
C GLN A 218 -13.34 -12.08 4.33
N GLN A 219 -13.33 -12.47 5.60
CA GLN A 219 -13.12 -13.86 6.02
C GLN A 219 -14.23 -14.78 5.52
N ILE A 220 -15.49 -14.39 5.67
CA ILE A 220 -16.65 -15.16 5.18
C ILE A 220 -16.57 -15.32 3.65
N SER A 221 -16.30 -14.24 2.93
CA SER A 221 -16.17 -14.28 1.46
C SER A 221 -15.05 -15.23 1.03
N SER A 222 -13.90 -15.18 1.70
CA SER A 222 -12.76 -16.06 1.42
C SER A 222 -13.09 -17.52 1.70
N MET A 223 -13.78 -17.83 2.81
CA MET A 223 -14.22 -19.17 3.13
C MET A 223 -15.22 -19.71 2.11
N VAL A 224 -16.21 -18.92 1.71
CA VAL A 224 -17.20 -19.30 0.69
C VAL A 224 -16.52 -19.57 -0.65
N LEU A 225 -15.63 -18.70 -1.10
CA LEU A 225 -14.86 -18.90 -2.32
C LEU A 225 -13.98 -20.16 -2.25
N GLY A 226 -13.38 -20.44 -1.09
CA GLY A 226 -12.61 -21.66 -0.86
C GLY A 226 -13.46 -22.92 -0.95
N LEU A 227 -14.68 -22.90 -0.37
CA LEU A 227 -15.62 -24.01 -0.44
C LEU A 227 -16.11 -24.23 -1.88
N ARG A 228 -16.51 -23.17 -2.57
CA ARG A 228 -16.93 -23.24 -3.99
C ARG A 228 -15.85 -23.84 -4.88
N ARG A 229 -14.58 -23.44 -4.68
CA ARG A 229 -13.45 -24.02 -5.43
C ARG A 229 -13.30 -25.52 -5.17
N LYS A 230 -13.51 -25.99 -3.92
CA LYS A 230 -13.40 -27.42 -3.59
C LYS A 230 -14.47 -28.27 -4.29
N VAL A 231 -15.67 -27.72 -4.50
CA VAL A 231 -16.79 -28.41 -5.15
C VAL A 231 -16.98 -28.01 -6.62
N GLN A 232 -16.04 -27.23 -7.16
CA GLN A 232 -15.99 -26.79 -8.57
C GLN A 232 -17.24 -26.01 -9.04
N ILE A 233 -17.85 -25.21 -8.15
CA ILE A 233 -19.00 -24.32 -8.43
C ILE A 233 -18.56 -22.85 -8.44
#